data_cce22709447de60128a504398e1744d9
#
_entry.id   cce22709447de60128a504398e1744d9
#
_cell.length_a   1.000
_cell.length_b   1.000
_cell.length_c   1.000
_cell.angle_alpha   90.00
_cell.angle_beta   90.00
_cell.angle_gamma   90.00
#
_symmetry.space_group_name_H-M   'P 1'
#
loop_
_entity.id
_entity.type
_entity.pdbx_description
1 polymer ?
#
loop_
_entity_poly.entity_id
_entity_poly.type
_entity_poly.pdbx_seq_one_letter_code
_entity_poly.pdbx_strand_id
1 'polypeptide(L)'
;MHPQPGTFYRLIWLMPASFAAHIAEEWLGGFAHWVTHVVGGAMSEQAFIENNAFFMAVMLVLTMFAAVSRTRWTAFVLILWASANLFWDALFHLFATAWWGQYSPGVVTATLFYLPISFVVARSALKDGVLPRNEFTGASAAGVCLMAFVIWAGLYHFAV
;
A
#
# COMPACT_ATOMS: atom_id res chain seq x y z
N MET A 1 33.55 7.56 3.29
CA MET A 1 32.71 7.83 2.11
C MET A 1 31.28 7.95 2.58
N HIS A 2 30.69 9.15 2.61
CA HIS A 2 29.25 9.26 2.88
C HIS A 2 28.52 8.67 1.68
N PRO A 3 27.60 7.69 1.90
CA PRO A 3 26.78 7.21 0.81
C PRO A 3 26.03 8.39 0.21
N GLN A 4 26.06 8.52 -1.11
CA GLN A 4 25.24 9.49 -1.85
C GLN A 4 23.78 9.32 -1.40
N PRO A 5 22.97 10.39 -1.35
CA PRO A 5 21.58 10.27 -0.99
C PRO A 5 20.94 9.24 -1.91
N GLY A 6 20.66 8.07 -1.35
CA GLY A 6 20.37 6.86 -2.09
C GLY A 6 19.14 7.02 -2.97
N THR A 7 19.10 6.23 -3.99
CA THR A 7 17.98 6.08 -4.93
C THR A 7 16.67 5.88 -4.17
N PHE A 8 16.70 5.21 -3.02
CA PHE A 8 15.55 4.97 -2.14
C PHE A 8 14.75 6.24 -1.86
N TYR A 9 15.35 7.30 -1.33
CA TYR A 9 14.64 8.52 -0.93
C TYR A 9 14.05 9.33 -2.08
N ARG A 10 14.42 9.02 -3.32
CA ARG A 10 13.76 9.56 -4.52
C ARG A 10 12.56 8.69 -4.93
N LEU A 11 12.73 7.37 -4.84
CA LEU A 11 11.73 6.40 -5.30
C LEU A 11 10.53 6.30 -4.37
N ILE A 12 10.69 6.57 -3.06
CA ILE A 12 9.57 6.52 -2.11
C ILE A 12 8.40 7.45 -2.48
N TRP A 13 8.65 8.53 -3.25
CA TRP A 13 7.60 9.43 -3.73
C TRP A 13 6.68 8.80 -4.79
N LEU A 14 7.11 7.71 -5.41
CA LEU A 14 6.25 6.94 -6.30
C LEU A 14 5.14 6.22 -5.54
N MET A 15 5.31 5.94 -4.23
CA MET A 15 4.31 5.24 -3.43
C MET A 15 3.01 6.07 -3.30
N PRO A 16 3.00 7.30 -2.77
CA PRO A 16 1.77 8.09 -2.70
C PRO A 16 1.20 8.42 -4.09
N ALA A 17 2.05 8.59 -5.11
CA ALA A 17 1.58 8.81 -6.48
C ALA A 17 0.82 7.60 -7.04
N SER A 18 1.37 6.39 -6.83
CA SER A 18 0.70 5.15 -7.24
C SER A 18 -0.56 4.89 -6.43
N PHE A 19 -0.56 5.24 -5.13
CA PHE A 19 -1.72 5.11 -4.26
C PHE A 19 -2.87 6.01 -4.73
N ALA A 20 -2.57 7.26 -5.15
CA ALA A 20 -3.58 8.15 -5.72
C ALA A 20 -4.20 7.58 -7.01
N ALA A 21 -3.37 7.01 -7.90
CA ALA A 21 -3.87 6.38 -9.13
C ALA A 21 -4.74 5.14 -8.83
N HIS A 22 -4.39 4.38 -7.80
CA HIS A 22 -5.14 3.20 -7.37
C HIS A 22 -6.51 3.56 -6.79
N ILE A 23 -6.57 4.54 -5.89
CA ILE A 23 -7.84 5.06 -5.36
C ILE A 23 -8.75 5.53 -6.50
N ALA A 24 -8.19 6.20 -7.52
CA ALA A 24 -8.96 6.66 -8.66
C ALA A 24 -9.55 5.48 -9.47
N GLU A 25 -8.80 4.40 -9.67
CA GLU A 25 -9.33 3.19 -10.32
C GLU A 25 -10.41 2.52 -9.48
N GLU A 26 -10.19 2.37 -8.18
CA GLU A 26 -11.17 1.78 -7.25
C GLU A 26 -12.48 2.58 -7.24
N TRP A 27 -12.37 3.92 -7.17
CA TRP A 27 -13.53 4.80 -7.19
C TRP A 27 -14.31 4.68 -8.49
N LEU A 28 -13.62 4.81 -9.63
CA LEU A 28 -14.23 4.71 -10.96
C LEU A 28 -14.78 3.31 -11.25
N GLY A 29 -14.14 2.28 -10.72
CA GLY A 29 -14.55 0.88 -10.82
C GLY A 29 -15.67 0.48 -9.87
N GLY A 30 -16.06 1.35 -8.92
CA GLY A 30 -17.14 1.08 -7.96
C GLY A 30 -16.73 0.07 -6.88
N PHE A 31 -15.55 0.22 -6.27
CA PHE A 31 -15.01 -0.71 -5.27
C PHE A 31 -15.98 -0.95 -4.11
N ALA A 32 -16.61 0.11 -3.56
CA ALA A 32 -17.59 -0.04 -2.48
C ALA A 32 -18.78 -0.93 -2.88
N HIS A 33 -19.29 -0.76 -4.11
CA HIS A 33 -20.33 -1.62 -4.65
C HIS A 33 -19.86 -3.06 -4.83
N TRP A 34 -18.64 -3.24 -5.36
CA TRP A 34 -18.03 -4.55 -5.56
C TRP A 34 -17.82 -5.28 -4.21
N VAL A 35 -17.33 -4.59 -3.17
CA VAL A 35 -17.19 -5.15 -1.81
C VAL A 35 -18.53 -5.68 -1.30
N THR A 36 -19.61 -4.91 -1.46
CA THR A 36 -20.93 -5.27 -0.91
C THR A 36 -21.57 -6.40 -1.69
N HIS A 37 -21.47 -6.42 -3.02
CA HIS A 37 -22.23 -7.35 -3.85
C HIS A 37 -21.45 -8.59 -4.31
N VAL A 38 -20.12 -8.52 -4.34
CA VAL A 38 -19.27 -9.63 -4.80
C VAL A 38 -18.54 -10.29 -3.63
N VAL A 39 -17.93 -9.48 -2.76
CA VAL A 39 -17.17 -10.01 -1.61
C VAL A 39 -18.10 -10.42 -0.46
N GLY A 40 -19.27 -9.80 -0.36
CA GLY A 40 -20.21 -10.03 0.75
C GLY A 40 -19.84 -9.25 2.02
N GLY A 41 -19.06 -8.19 1.86
CA GLY A 41 -18.74 -7.24 2.93
C GLY A 41 -19.82 -6.15 3.04
N ALA A 42 -19.46 -5.07 3.76
CA ALA A 42 -20.28 -3.88 3.87
C ALA A 42 -19.37 -2.65 3.78
N MET A 43 -19.46 -1.86 2.72
CA MET A 43 -18.70 -0.64 2.53
C MET A 43 -19.57 0.43 1.87
N SER A 44 -19.77 1.56 2.54
CA SER A 44 -20.40 2.72 1.92
C SER A 44 -19.38 3.52 1.10
N GLU A 45 -19.87 4.33 0.15
CA GLU A 45 -19.00 5.25 -0.61
C GLU A 45 -18.31 6.26 0.32
N GLN A 46 -18.99 6.70 1.35
CA GLN A 46 -18.40 7.60 2.35
C GLN A 46 -17.28 6.92 3.12
N ALA A 47 -17.48 5.70 3.61
CA ALA A 47 -16.44 4.94 4.30
C ALA A 47 -15.23 4.68 3.39
N PHE A 48 -15.45 4.41 2.09
CA PHE A 48 -14.38 4.30 1.10
C PHE A 48 -13.55 5.59 1.02
N ILE A 49 -14.20 6.74 0.90
CA ILE A 49 -13.51 8.04 0.79
C ILE A 49 -12.73 8.34 2.08
N GLU A 50 -13.35 8.20 3.24
CA GLU A 50 -12.75 8.50 4.54
C GLU A 50 -11.55 7.62 4.82
N ASN A 51 -11.67 6.31 4.59
CA ASN A 51 -10.58 5.36 4.77
C ASN A 51 -9.39 5.68 3.83
N ASN A 52 -9.66 5.90 2.55
CA ASN A 52 -8.61 6.22 1.59
C ASN A 52 -7.96 7.57 1.85
N ALA A 53 -8.71 8.58 2.29
CA ALA A 53 -8.16 9.86 2.70
C ALA A 53 -7.23 9.72 3.90
N PHE A 54 -7.62 8.93 4.91
CA PHE A 54 -6.78 8.62 6.05
C PHE A 54 -5.50 7.88 5.64
N PHE A 55 -5.61 6.81 4.85
CA PHE A 55 -4.45 6.04 4.40
C PHE A 55 -3.49 6.87 3.54
N MET A 56 -4.01 7.73 2.66
CA MET A 56 -3.20 8.67 1.89
C MET A 56 -2.49 9.68 2.79
N ALA A 57 -3.19 10.26 3.76
CA ALA A 57 -2.57 11.21 4.69
C ALA A 57 -1.41 10.56 5.46
N VAL A 58 -1.60 9.35 5.98
CA VAL A 58 -0.53 8.60 6.66
C VAL A 58 0.62 8.29 5.70
N MET A 59 0.34 7.85 4.47
CA MET A 59 1.35 7.56 3.45
C MET A 59 2.21 8.81 3.15
N LEU A 60 1.57 9.97 2.98
CA LEU A 60 2.28 11.23 2.72
C LEU A 60 3.13 11.67 3.91
N VAL A 61 2.58 11.60 5.13
CA VAL A 61 3.32 11.94 6.37
C VAL A 61 4.53 11.04 6.54
N LEU A 62 4.39 9.73 6.40
CA LEU A 62 5.49 8.78 6.55
C LEU A 62 6.54 8.95 5.44
N THR A 63 6.12 9.20 4.20
CA THR A 63 7.02 9.47 3.08
C THR A 63 7.83 10.74 3.32
N MET A 64 7.17 11.83 3.75
CA MET A 64 7.83 13.08 4.12
C MET A 64 8.83 12.89 5.27
N PHE A 65 8.39 12.19 6.32
CA PHE A 65 9.24 11.93 7.49
C PHE A 65 10.48 11.11 7.12
N ALA A 66 10.33 10.08 6.29
CA ALA A 66 11.45 9.28 5.81
C ALA A 66 12.40 10.11 4.92
N ALA A 67 11.84 10.93 4.02
CA ALA A 67 12.64 11.78 3.10
C ALA A 67 13.46 12.83 3.84
N VAL A 68 12.92 13.40 4.92
CA VAL A 68 13.58 14.46 5.71
C VAL A 68 14.54 13.86 6.74
N SER A 69 14.06 12.95 7.59
CA SER A 69 14.82 12.42 8.73
C SER A 69 15.91 11.44 8.30
N ARG A 70 15.68 10.68 7.23
CA ARG A 70 16.59 9.67 6.67
C ARG A 70 17.15 8.70 7.72
N THR A 71 16.34 8.38 8.73
CA THR A 71 16.70 7.41 9.77
C THR A 71 16.21 6.02 9.39
N ARG A 72 16.89 5.02 9.95
CA ARG A 72 16.50 3.61 9.79
C ARG A 72 15.08 3.34 10.30
N TRP A 73 14.69 3.98 11.41
CA TRP A 73 13.36 3.84 11.99
C TRP A 73 12.26 4.40 11.08
N THR A 74 12.45 5.61 10.53
CA THR A 74 11.46 6.20 9.61
C THR A 74 11.32 5.40 8.33
N ALA A 75 12.41 4.83 7.82
CA ALA A 75 12.36 3.92 6.68
C ALA A 75 11.63 2.61 7.02
N PHE A 76 11.86 2.04 8.22
CA PHE A 76 11.18 0.83 8.68
C PHE A 76 9.67 1.04 8.74
N VAL A 77 9.20 2.11 9.38
CA VAL A 77 7.77 2.40 9.52
C VAL A 77 7.13 2.69 8.15
N LEU A 78 7.83 3.41 7.27
CA LEU A 78 7.35 3.64 5.90
C LEU A 78 7.23 2.33 5.12
N ILE A 79 8.22 1.45 5.17
CA ILE A 79 8.19 0.15 4.47
C ILE A 79 7.08 -0.75 5.03
N LEU A 80 6.88 -0.77 6.35
CA LEU A 80 5.77 -1.49 6.96
C LEU A 80 4.43 -1.03 6.39
N TRP A 81 4.18 0.29 6.41
CA TRP A 81 2.95 0.88 5.89
C TRP A 81 2.78 0.64 4.40
N ALA A 82 3.83 0.91 3.62
CA ALA A 82 3.81 0.74 2.17
C ALA A 82 3.67 -0.72 1.75
N SER A 83 4.28 -1.67 2.48
CA SER A 83 4.11 -3.08 2.16
C SER A 83 2.66 -3.53 2.35
N ALA A 84 1.97 -3.05 3.39
CA ALA A 84 0.55 -3.33 3.58
C ALA A 84 -0.29 -2.76 2.43
N ASN A 85 -0.17 -1.46 2.19
CA ASN A 85 -1.07 -0.69 1.33
C ASN A 85 -0.67 -0.66 -0.16
N LEU A 86 0.46 -1.26 -0.56
CA LEU A 86 0.83 -1.45 -1.96
C LEU A 86 1.05 -2.93 -2.27
N PHE A 87 2.06 -3.56 -1.66
CA PHE A 87 2.45 -4.92 -2.04
C PHE A 87 1.38 -5.96 -1.68
N TRP A 88 0.94 -5.99 -0.42
CA TRP A 88 -0.05 -6.96 0.03
C TRP A 88 -1.44 -6.65 -0.49
N ASP A 89 -1.75 -5.38 -0.66
CA ASP A 89 -2.97 -4.93 -1.31
C ASP A 89 -3.03 -5.35 -2.78
N ALA A 90 -1.91 -5.23 -3.52
CA ALA A 90 -1.84 -5.75 -4.89
C ALA A 90 -2.10 -7.27 -4.95
N LEU A 91 -1.55 -8.02 -4.01
CA LEU A 91 -1.83 -9.46 -3.92
C LEU A 91 -3.29 -9.75 -3.58
N PHE A 92 -3.91 -8.92 -2.74
CA PHE A 92 -5.35 -9.00 -2.46
C PHE A 92 -6.17 -8.83 -3.74
N HIS A 93 -5.94 -7.79 -4.55
CA HIS A 93 -6.68 -7.55 -5.79
C HIS A 93 -6.49 -8.68 -6.82
N LEU A 94 -5.27 -9.19 -6.95
CA LEU A 94 -4.99 -10.34 -7.83
C LEU A 94 -5.71 -11.61 -7.35
N PHE A 95 -5.61 -11.89 -6.05
CA PHE A 95 -6.30 -13.03 -5.44
C PHE A 95 -7.82 -12.89 -5.59
N ALA A 96 -8.36 -11.72 -5.27
CA ALA A 96 -9.78 -11.44 -5.35
C ALA A 96 -10.33 -11.60 -6.78
N THR A 97 -9.61 -11.07 -7.78
CA THR A 97 -9.96 -11.25 -9.20
C THR A 97 -9.99 -12.73 -9.58
N ALA A 98 -9.01 -13.52 -9.14
CA ALA A 98 -8.95 -14.95 -9.43
C ALA A 98 -10.03 -15.74 -8.68
N TRP A 99 -10.28 -15.41 -7.42
CA TRP A 99 -11.21 -16.14 -6.54
C TRP A 99 -12.66 -15.96 -6.96
N TRP A 100 -13.08 -14.73 -7.23
CA TRP A 100 -14.45 -14.44 -7.65
C TRP A 100 -14.66 -14.52 -9.17
N GLY A 101 -13.59 -14.71 -9.96
CA GLY A 101 -13.69 -14.77 -11.42
C GLY A 101 -14.20 -13.47 -12.06
N GLN A 102 -14.07 -12.35 -11.36
CA GLN A 102 -14.56 -11.04 -11.76
C GLN A 102 -13.45 -9.99 -11.56
N TYR A 103 -13.53 -8.92 -12.35
CA TYR A 103 -12.66 -7.76 -12.18
C TYR A 103 -12.81 -7.17 -10.78
N SER A 104 -11.71 -7.14 -10.03
CA SER A 104 -11.62 -6.40 -8.77
C SER A 104 -11.20 -4.97 -9.10
N PRO A 105 -12.04 -3.94 -8.81
CA PRO A 105 -11.63 -2.55 -9.00
C PRO A 105 -10.31 -2.28 -8.25
N GLY A 106 -9.32 -1.72 -8.95
CA GLY A 106 -7.96 -1.55 -8.42
C GLY A 106 -6.92 -2.53 -8.99
N VAL A 107 -7.32 -3.67 -9.57
CA VAL A 107 -6.38 -4.72 -10.00
C VAL A 107 -5.42 -4.27 -11.12
N VAL A 108 -5.82 -3.34 -11.96
CA VAL A 108 -4.96 -2.85 -13.06
C VAL A 108 -3.82 -2.00 -12.50
N THR A 109 -4.12 -0.99 -11.68
CA THR A 109 -3.09 -0.16 -11.05
C THR A 109 -2.27 -0.94 -10.02
N ALA A 110 -2.89 -1.89 -9.32
CA ALA A 110 -2.18 -2.82 -8.44
C ALA A 110 -1.10 -3.59 -9.21
N THR A 111 -1.43 -4.12 -10.38
CA THR A 111 -0.50 -4.87 -11.22
C THR A 111 0.55 -3.98 -11.88
N LEU A 112 0.13 -2.83 -12.44
CA LEU A 112 1.00 -1.98 -13.26
C LEU A 112 1.84 -1.00 -12.43
N PHE A 113 1.38 -0.61 -11.24
CA PHE A 113 2.08 0.36 -10.40
C PHE A 113 2.52 -0.23 -9.07
N TYR A 114 1.62 -0.81 -8.28
CA TYR A 114 1.95 -1.26 -6.93
C TYR A 114 3.05 -2.32 -6.91
N LEU A 115 2.92 -3.39 -7.69
CA LEU A 115 3.94 -4.43 -7.72
C LEU A 115 5.29 -3.92 -8.21
N PRO A 116 5.42 -3.25 -9.39
CA PRO A 116 6.70 -2.76 -9.85
C PRO A 116 7.33 -1.74 -8.89
N ILE A 117 6.54 -0.80 -8.36
CA ILE A 117 7.03 0.22 -7.43
C ILE A 117 7.49 -0.42 -6.12
N SER A 118 6.72 -1.37 -5.57
CA SER A 118 7.11 -2.12 -4.37
C SER A 118 8.45 -2.84 -4.57
N PHE A 119 8.66 -3.52 -5.70
CA PHE A 119 9.93 -4.19 -6.00
C PHE A 119 11.10 -3.21 -6.17
N VAL A 120 10.89 -2.10 -6.87
CA VAL A 120 11.94 -1.11 -7.11
C VAL A 120 12.34 -0.41 -5.79
N VAL A 121 11.36 -0.05 -4.96
CA VAL A 121 11.61 0.54 -3.63
C VAL A 121 12.28 -0.46 -2.69
N ALA A 122 11.80 -1.71 -2.63
CA ALA A 122 12.41 -2.78 -1.84
C ALA A 122 13.88 -2.99 -2.22
N ARG A 123 14.14 -3.13 -3.53
CA ARG A 123 15.49 -3.29 -4.05
C ARG A 123 16.39 -2.10 -3.67
N SER A 124 15.88 -0.87 -3.76
CA SER A 124 16.66 0.32 -3.42
C SER A 124 16.92 0.41 -1.90
N ALA A 125 15.94 0.09 -1.05
CA ALA A 125 16.10 0.06 0.40
C ALA A 125 17.24 -0.88 0.83
N LEU A 126 17.29 -2.08 0.22
CA LEU A 126 18.31 -3.08 0.50
C LEU A 126 19.66 -2.73 -0.12
N LYS A 127 19.69 -2.25 -1.38
CA LYS A 127 20.91 -1.90 -2.10
C LYS A 127 21.61 -0.69 -1.49
N ASP A 128 20.84 0.32 -1.12
CA ASP A 128 21.37 1.56 -0.53
C ASP A 128 21.69 1.37 0.98
N GLY A 129 21.45 0.18 1.55
CA GLY A 129 21.72 -0.13 2.95
C GLY A 129 20.83 0.64 3.94
N VAL A 130 19.67 1.12 3.49
CA VAL A 130 18.73 1.88 4.32
C VAL A 130 18.14 0.99 5.41
N LEU A 131 17.81 -0.27 5.06
CA LEU A 131 17.39 -1.30 5.99
C LEU A 131 18.20 -2.59 5.77
N PRO A 132 18.62 -3.28 6.82
CA PRO A 132 19.15 -4.64 6.71
C PRO A 132 18.01 -5.60 6.34
N ARG A 133 18.36 -6.74 5.75
CA ARG A 133 17.38 -7.71 5.23
C ARG A 133 16.38 -8.20 6.28
N ASN A 134 16.85 -8.47 7.51
CA ASN A 134 15.98 -8.93 8.60
C ASN A 134 14.93 -7.88 9.00
N GLU A 135 15.29 -6.60 9.04
CA GLU A 135 14.33 -5.53 9.34
C GLU A 135 13.38 -5.28 8.17
N PHE A 136 13.88 -5.31 6.95
CA PHE A 136 13.02 -5.23 5.77
C PHE A 136 11.98 -6.37 5.76
N THR A 137 12.42 -7.61 6.04
CA THR A 137 11.52 -8.76 6.14
C THR A 137 10.54 -8.59 7.30
N GLY A 138 11.01 -8.10 8.46
CA GLY A 138 10.15 -7.82 9.62
C GLY A 138 9.09 -6.76 9.32
N ALA A 139 9.47 -5.65 8.65
CA ALA A 139 8.55 -4.61 8.24
C ALA A 139 7.49 -5.16 7.24
N SER A 140 7.94 -5.95 6.25
CA SER A 140 7.02 -6.55 5.27
C SER A 140 6.07 -7.57 5.91
N ALA A 141 6.56 -8.38 6.85
CA ALA A 141 5.74 -9.33 7.61
C ALA A 141 4.72 -8.62 8.50
N ALA A 142 5.11 -7.53 9.19
CA ALA A 142 4.17 -6.71 9.93
C ALA A 142 3.12 -6.06 9.01
N GLY A 143 3.50 -5.72 7.78
CA GLY A 143 2.58 -5.25 6.74
C GLY A 143 1.49 -6.25 6.37
N VAL A 144 1.78 -7.57 6.38
CA VAL A 144 0.73 -8.61 6.21
C VAL A 144 -0.32 -8.51 7.30
N CYS A 145 0.11 -8.40 8.56
CA CYS A 145 -0.81 -8.30 9.69
C CYS A 145 -1.66 -7.02 9.61
N LEU A 146 -1.03 -5.91 9.22
CA LEU A 146 -1.75 -4.65 9.00
C LEU A 146 -2.76 -4.77 7.87
N MET A 147 -2.38 -5.36 6.73
CA MET A 147 -3.31 -5.55 5.60
C MET A 147 -4.45 -6.50 5.96
N ALA A 148 -4.17 -7.60 6.66
CA ALA A 148 -5.22 -8.50 7.15
C ALA A 148 -6.21 -7.78 8.08
N PHE A 149 -5.71 -6.89 8.95
CA PHE A 149 -6.55 -6.03 9.78
C PHE A 149 -7.37 -5.05 8.93
N VAL A 150 -6.76 -4.41 7.93
CA VAL A 150 -7.45 -3.47 7.03
C VAL A 150 -8.56 -4.17 6.25
N ILE A 151 -8.32 -5.37 5.73
CA ILE A 151 -9.35 -6.18 5.05
C ILE A 151 -10.48 -6.50 6.04
N TRP A 152 -10.15 -7.04 7.21
CA TRP A 152 -11.16 -7.38 8.22
C TRP A 152 -11.97 -6.18 8.67
N ALA A 153 -11.31 -5.07 8.99
CA ALA A 153 -11.95 -3.85 9.47
C ALA A 153 -12.70 -3.13 8.34
N GLY A 154 -12.01 -2.85 7.24
CA GLY A 154 -12.51 -2.00 6.16
C GLY A 154 -13.61 -2.65 5.33
N LEU A 155 -13.55 -3.99 5.11
CA LEU A 155 -14.57 -4.66 4.30
C LEU A 155 -15.77 -5.14 5.11
N TYR A 156 -15.61 -5.43 6.41
CA TYR A 156 -16.66 -6.12 7.18
C TYR A 156 -17.15 -5.40 8.43
N HIS A 157 -16.41 -4.45 9.02
CA HIS A 157 -16.71 -3.92 10.35
C HIS A 157 -16.86 -2.40 10.47
N PHE A 158 -16.22 -1.62 9.58
CA PHE A 158 -16.24 -0.14 9.63
C PHE A 158 -16.93 0.49 8.42
N ALA A 159 -17.87 -0.21 7.86
CA ALA A 159 -18.59 0.19 6.65
C ALA A 159 -19.88 0.97 6.97
N VAL A 160 -19.84 1.88 7.92
CA VAL A 160 -21.01 2.67 8.30
C VAL A 160 -20.97 4.02 7.63
#